data_5f59ffea9fd99ba69431909236de64c1
#
_entry.id   5f59ffea9fd99ba69431909236de64c1
#
_cell.length_a   1.000
_cell.length_b   1.000
_cell.length_c   1.000
_cell.angle_alpha   90.00
_cell.angle_beta   90.00
_cell.angle_gamma   90.00
#
_symmetry.space_group_name_H-M   'P 1'
#
loop_
_entity.id
_entity.type
_entity.pdbx_description
1 polymer ?
#
loop_
_entity_poly.entity_id
_entity_poly.type
_entity_poly.pdbx_seq_one_letter_code
_entity_poly.pdbx_strand_id
1 'polypeptide(L)'
;MILQTVLPIVFEELGPKRVEVEVSQTQLSSDAGLLPIRELDRRLGWTESFAAQLSDNRQWSQHALVEMVRQRVFGILAGYEDQNDHDTLRSDPVFKVVAGRSPDDNNLASQPTLSRFENAVTAGELLRLEAWSLEEFIRSFDQPPHSLTLDIDLFDDPTHGEQQLTFFHGHYDQYQYQVRLVTCAENDAIAFPVLLHGTANARLGVMPDLERIVRRLRAVWPDVVIRWRGDCGFGAPEVYEGSESLDVEYTIGLAMNPVLKQNSEETLQL
;
A
#
# COMPACT_ATOMS: atom_id res chain seq x y z
N MET A 1 10.06 33.84 -30.00
CA MET A 1 9.88 32.78 -28.96
C MET A 1 8.52 33.02 -28.32
N ILE A 2 7.51 32.25 -28.72
CA ILE A 2 6.14 32.42 -28.22
C ILE A 2 6.14 31.77 -26.83
N LEU A 3 6.04 32.58 -25.78
CA LEU A 3 5.71 32.10 -24.45
C LEU A 3 4.31 31.49 -24.53
N GLN A 4 4.22 30.19 -24.58
CA GLN A 4 2.96 29.51 -24.33
C GLN A 4 2.55 29.87 -22.90
N THR A 5 1.52 30.69 -22.77
CA THR A 5 0.90 30.99 -21.49
C THR A 5 0.21 29.69 -21.02
N VAL A 6 0.87 28.95 -20.14
CA VAL A 6 0.26 27.81 -19.49
C VAL A 6 -0.78 28.38 -18.54
N LEU A 7 -2.05 28.08 -18.79
CA LEU A 7 -3.13 28.48 -17.89
C LEU A 7 -2.91 27.79 -16.52
N PRO A 8 -3.16 28.51 -15.42
CA PRO A 8 -3.01 27.92 -14.08
C PRO A 8 -3.96 26.74 -13.91
N ILE A 9 -3.49 25.71 -13.22
CA ILE A 9 -4.33 24.58 -12.80
C ILE A 9 -5.04 24.99 -11.51
N VAL A 10 -6.37 24.87 -11.50
CA VAL A 10 -7.20 25.27 -10.37
C VAL A 10 -7.78 24.05 -9.68
N PHE A 11 -7.61 23.99 -8.36
CA PHE A 11 -8.19 22.98 -7.48
C PHE A 11 -9.19 23.69 -6.54
N GLU A 12 -10.47 23.51 -6.77
CA GLU A 12 -11.50 24.29 -6.05
C GLU A 12 -11.78 23.78 -4.64
N GLU A 13 -11.51 22.52 -4.34
CA GLU A 13 -11.94 21.88 -3.10
C GLU A 13 -10.83 21.14 -2.32
N LEU A 14 -9.56 21.42 -2.56
CA LEU A 14 -8.44 20.77 -1.84
C LEU A 14 -8.21 21.31 -0.42
N GLY A 15 -8.86 22.39 -0.04
CA GLY A 15 -8.66 23.00 1.28
C GLY A 15 -9.68 24.10 1.55
N PRO A 16 -9.52 24.86 2.64
CA PRO A 16 -10.45 25.95 2.99
C PRO A 16 -10.39 27.14 2.03
N LYS A 17 -9.40 27.16 1.15
CA LYS A 17 -9.23 28.20 0.11
C LYS A 17 -9.04 27.53 -1.25
N ARG A 18 -9.47 28.22 -2.31
CA ARG A 18 -9.18 27.84 -3.68
C ARG A 18 -7.66 27.78 -3.87
N VAL A 19 -7.17 26.67 -4.41
CA VAL A 19 -5.74 26.48 -4.72
C VAL A 19 -5.55 26.65 -6.22
N GLU A 20 -4.61 27.50 -6.60
CA GLU A 20 -4.25 27.78 -7.97
C GLU A 20 -2.74 27.55 -8.14
N VAL A 21 -2.35 26.75 -9.14
CA VAL A 21 -0.95 26.45 -9.43
C VAL A 21 -0.59 27.12 -10.75
N GLU A 22 0.36 28.00 -10.70
CA GLU A 22 0.94 28.66 -11.87
C GLU A 22 2.46 28.57 -11.89
N VAL A 23 3.06 28.68 -13.05
CA VAL A 23 4.50 28.81 -13.17
C VAL A 23 4.90 30.23 -12.78
N SER A 24 5.53 30.36 -11.62
CA SER A 24 5.99 31.64 -11.08
C SER A 24 7.51 31.65 -10.94
N GLN A 25 8.12 32.82 -11.11
CA GLN A 25 9.56 33.01 -10.89
C GLN A 25 9.90 33.38 -9.42
N THR A 26 8.91 33.56 -8.58
CA THR A 26 9.09 34.14 -7.24
C THR A 26 9.13 33.14 -6.09
N GLN A 27 8.41 32.02 -6.20
CA GLN A 27 8.48 30.89 -5.25
C GLN A 27 8.19 29.60 -5.99
N LEU A 28 9.13 28.67 -5.95
CA LEU A 28 8.97 27.33 -6.53
C LEU A 28 8.83 26.33 -5.37
N SER A 29 7.77 25.55 -5.37
CA SER A 29 7.71 24.34 -4.57
C SER A 29 8.18 23.16 -5.44
N SER A 30 9.10 22.34 -4.95
CA SER A 30 9.56 21.14 -5.65
C SER A 30 8.45 20.09 -5.76
N ASP A 31 7.45 20.13 -4.85
CA ASP A 31 6.49 19.06 -4.65
C ASP A 31 5.08 19.38 -5.16
N ALA A 32 4.93 20.39 -6.01
CA ALA A 32 3.64 20.75 -6.61
C ALA A 32 2.97 19.61 -7.39
N GLY A 33 3.72 18.63 -7.85
CA GLY A 33 3.22 17.39 -8.46
C GLY A 33 2.32 16.55 -7.53
N LEU A 34 2.35 16.78 -6.24
CA LEU A 34 1.43 16.12 -5.28
C LEU A 34 -0.01 16.62 -5.37
N LEU A 35 -0.25 17.83 -5.88
CA LEU A 35 -1.60 18.42 -5.92
C LEU A 35 -2.59 17.63 -6.79
N PRO A 36 -2.26 17.17 -8.01
CA PRO A 36 -3.12 16.27 -8.78
C PRO A 36 -3.43 14.96 -8.05
N ILE A 37 -2.43 14.39 -7.34
CA ILE A 37 -2.61 13.15 -6.56
C ILE A 37 -3.56 13.42 -5.37
N ARG A 38 -3.42 14.57 -4.71
CA ARG A 38 -4.34 14.97 -3.63
C ARG A 38 -5.77 15.18 -4.13
N GLU A 39 -5.95 15.74 -5.34
CA GLU A 39 -7.27 15.84 -5.95
C GLU A 39 -7.88 14.47 -6.25
N LEU A 40 -7.07 13.51 -6.71
CA LEU A 40 -7.50 12.13 -6.89
C LEU A 40 -7.93 11.51 -5.54
N ASP A 41 -7.09 11.66 -4.49
CA ASP A 41 -7.43 11.20 -3.14
C ASP A 41 -8.73 11.82 -2.62
N ARG A 42 -8.96 13.13 -2.88
CA ARG A 42 -10.21 13.80 -2.51
C ARG A 42 -11.43 13.16 -3.15
N ARG A 43 -11.34 12.75 -4.41
CA ARG A 43 -12.44 12.08 -5.13
C ARG A 43 -12.66 10.66 -4.65
N LEU A 44 -11.60 9.95 -4.35
CA LEU A 44 -11.65 8.54 -3.93
C LEU A 44 -11.86 8.38 -2.41
N GLY A 45 -11.47 9.38 -1.63
CA GLY A 45 -11.59 9.36 -0.17
C GLY A 45 -10.64 8.38 0.53
N TRP A 46 -9.54 7.96 -0.11
CA TRP A 46 -8.66 6.91 0.42
C TRP A 46 -8.01 7.27 1.74
N THR A 47 -7.38 8.45 1.84
CA THR A 47 -6.72 8.86 3.09
C THR A 47 -7.71 9.06 4.22
N GLU A 48 -8.93 9.49 3.96
CA GLU A 48 -10.00 9.64 4.95
C GLU A 48 -10.51 8.28 5.43
N SER A 49 -10.80 7.37 4.50
CA SER A 49 -11.26 6.02 4.83
C SER A 49 -10.19 5.21 5.54
N PHE A 50 -8.91 5.38 5.18
CA PHE A 50 -7.76 4.81 5.89
C PHE A 50 -7.68 5.35 7.34
N ALA A 51 -7.70 6.67 7.50
CA ALA A 51 -7.63 7.31 8.81
C ALA A 51 -8.79 6.91 9.73
N ALA A 52 -9.98 6.62 9.16
CA ALA A 52 -11.14 6.15 9.90
C ALA A 52 -10.96 4.75 10.52
N GLN A 53 -9.96 3.95 10.08
CA GLN A 53 -9.62 2.67 10.69
C GLN A 53 -8.78 2.82 11.96
N LEU A 54 -8.20 3.99 12.18
CA LEU A 54 -7.35 4.32 13.31
C LEU A 54 -8.17 5.00 14.41
N SER A 55 -7.69 4.88 15.65
CA SER A 55 -8.32 5.50 16.82
C SER A 55 -7.46 6.66 17.33
N ASP A 56 -8.08 7.80 17.62
CA ASP A 56 -7.39 8.92 18.26
C ASP A 56 -7.69 8.92 19.77
N ASN A 57 -6.77 8.38 20.53
CA ASN A 57 -6.85 8.34 21.98
C ASN A 57 -6.21 9.54 22.67
N ARG A 58 -5.79 10.57 21.91
CA ARG A 58 -5.13 11.76 22.43
C ARG A 58 -6.16 12.69 23.07
N GLN A 59 -5.93 13.11 24.30
CA GLN A 59 -6.82 14.07 24.99
C GLN A 59 -6.79 15.48 24.34
N TRP A 60 -5.65 15.85 23.74
CA TRP A 60 -5.43 17.12 23.06
C TRP A 60 -4.69 16.85 21.75
N SER A 61 -5.31 17.12 20.65
CA SER A 61 -4.70 16.94 19.34
C SER A 61 -4.63 18.28 18.59
N GLN A 62 -3.40 18.72 18.31
CA GLN A 62 -3.15 19.87 17.44
C GLN A 62 -3.31 19.50 15.97
N HIS A 63 -3.15 18.21 15.66
CA HIS A 63 -3.20 17.65 14.31
C HIS A 63 -4.23 16.51 14.27
N ALA A 64 -5.16 16.57 13.32
CA ALA A 64 -6.12 15.49 13.11
C ALA A 64 -5.41 14.21 12.59
N LEU A 65 -6.00 13.03 12.84
CA LEU A 65 -5.44 11.78 12.31
C LEU A 65 -5.26 11.83 10.80
N VAL A 66 -6.28 12.28 10.08
CA VAL A 66 -6.24 12.37 8.61
C VAL A 66 -5.15 13.30 8.10
N GLU A 67 -4.83 14.38 8.82
CA GLU A 67 -3.71 15.27 8.48
C GLU A 67 -2.37 14.54 8.57
N MET A 68 -2.17 13.77 9.66
CA MET A 68 -0.93 13.01 9.85
C MET A 68 -0.82 11.86 8.85
N VAL A 69 -1.91 11.17 8.55
CA VAL A 69 -1.95 10.15 7.50
C VAL A 69 -1.56 10.77 6.15
N ARG A 70 -2.18 11.88 5.76
CA ARG A 70 -1.85 12.58 4.51
C ARG A 70 -0.40 13.04 4.50
N GLN A 71 0.06 13.64 5.58
CA GLN A 71 1.46 14.09 5.68
C GLN A 71 2.44 12.94 5.42
N ARG A 72 2.20 11.75 5.97
CA ARG A 72 3.05 10.56 5.73
C ARG A 72 2.89 9.99 4.33
N VAL A 73 1.66 9.75 3.89
CA VAL A 73 1.39 9.16 2.56
C VAL A 73 1.96 10.03 1.45
N PHE A 74 1.72 11.34 1.49
CA PHE A 74 2.25 12.25 0.47
C PHE A 74 3.76 12.45 0.60
N GLY A 75 4.33 12.33 1.81
CA GLY A 75 5.78 12.29 2.02
C GLY A 75 6.42 11.10 1.29
N ILE A 76 5.91 9.90 1.52
CA ILE A 76 6.39 8.67 0.87
C ILE A 76 6.24 8.77 -0.66
N LEU A 77 5.10 9.25 -1.15
CA LEU A 77 4.87 9.45 -2.59
C LEU A 77 5.84 10.45 -3.24
N ALA A 78 6.35 11.41 -2.48
CA ALA A 78 7.34 12.38 -2.94
C ALA A 78 8.79 11.89 -2.76
N GLY A 79 9.01 10.68 -2.22
CA GLY A 79 10.33 10.11 -1.97
C GLY A 79 10.94 10.50 -0.61
N TYR A 80 10.16 11.07 0.30
CA TYR A 80 10.55 11.38 1.68
C TYR A 80 10.09 10.27 2.62
N GLU A 81 10.78 9.16 2.60
CA GLU A 81 10.44 7.97 3.40
C GLU A 81 10.81 8.16 4.87
N ASP A 82 11.90 8.88 5.16
CA ASP A 82 12.35 9.15 6.51
C ASP A 82 11.44 10.18 7.20
N GLN A 83 11.01 9.85 8.41
CA GLN A 83 10.24 10.78 9.24
C GLN A 83 11.01 12.07 9.58
N ASN A 84 12.35 12.06 9.58
CA ASN A 84 13.17 13.24 9.83
C ASN A 84 12.95 14.35 8.80
N ASP A 85 12.62 14.00 7.55
CA ASP A 85 12.34 14.95 6.49
C ASP A 85 11.15 15.85 6.84
N HIS A 86 10.21 15.31 7.63
CA HIS A 86 9.04 16.06 8.07
C HIS A 86 9.33 17.23 8.99
N ASP A 87 10.50 17.33 9.60
CA ASP A 87 10.89 18.54 10.33
C ASP A 87 11.09 19.75 9.41
N THR A 88 11.42 19.52 8.15
CA THR A 88 11.46 20.54 7.10
C THR A 88 10.11 20.64 6.37
N LEU A 89 9.54 19.53 5.93
CA LEU A 89 8.32 19.47 5.12
C LEU A 89 7.09 20.03 5.83
N ARG A 90 7.06 19.98 7.17
CA ARG A 90 5.93 20.52 7.95
C ARG A 90 5.65 22.00 7.74
N SER A 91 6.64 22.77 7.28
CA SER A 91 6.51 24.19 6.97
C SER A 91 6.22 24.46 5.50
N ASP A 92 6.37 23.47 4.63
CA ASP A 92 6.17 23.60 3.19
C ASP A 92 4.70 23.89 2.85
N PRO A 93 4.41 24.91 2.02
CA PRO A 93 3.05 25.27 1.64
C PRO A 93 2.28 24.17 0.93
N VAL A 94 2.94 23.41 0.05
CA VAL A 94 2.29 22.31 -0.70
C VAL A 94 1.95 21.17 0.24
N PHE A 95 2.85 20.81 1.16
CA PHE A 95 2.56 19.79 2.18
C PHE A 95 1.40 20.18 3.09
N LYS A 96 1.28 21.46 3.47
CA LYS A 96 0.10 21.94 4.20
C LYS A 96 -1.19 21.75 3.39
N VAL A 97 -1.18 22.10 2.11
CA VAL A 97 -2.34 21.93 1.22
C VAL A 97 -2.72 20.46 1.07
N VAL A 98 -1.77 19.57 0.79
CA VAL A 98 -2.08 18.13 0.63
C VAL A 98 -2.53 17.48 1.94
N ALA A 99 -2.10 18.00 3.08
CA ALA A 99 -2.63 17.59 4.38
C ALA A 99 -4.04 18.12 4.67
N GLY A 100 -4.51 19.10 3.92
CA GLY A 100 -5.85 19.70 4.05
C GLY A 100 -5.89 21.03 4.79
N ARG A 101 -4.74 21.72 4.91
CA ARG A 101 -4.60 23.04 5.54
C ARG A 101 -4.39 24.15 4.52
N SER A 102 -4.54 25.39 4.97
CA SER A 102 -4.08 26.55 4.21
C SER A 102 -2.56 26.62 4.18
N PRO A 103 -1.94 27.08 3.07
CA PRO A 103 -0.49 27.33 3.03
C PRO A 103 0.02 28.23 4.18
N ASP A 104 -0.81 29.16 4.62
CA ASP A 104 -0.49 30.16 5.67
C ASP A 104 -0.73 29.65 7.10
N ASP A 105 -1.31 28.45 7.26
CA ASP A 105 -1.59 27.87 8.57
C ASP A 105 -0.29 27.50 9.32
N ASN A 106 -0.44 27.20 10.62
CA ASN A 106 0.64 26.68 11.43
C ASN A 106 1.26 25.41 10.81
N ASN A 107 2.48 25.11 11.22
CA ASN A 107 3.19 23.94 10.74
C ASN A 107 2.42 22.65 10.99
N LEU A 108 2.61 21.68 10.10
CA LEU A 108 2.15 20.30 10.27
C LEU A 108 2.86 19.58 11.42
N ALA A 109 2.52 18.32 11.65
CA ALA A 109 3.10 17.51 12.70
C ALA A 109 4.63 17.41 12.57
N SER A 110 5.33 17.53 13.69
CA SER A 110 6.78 17.31 13.76
C SER A 110 7.12 15.83 13.72
N GLN A 111 8.36 15.51 13.36
CA GLN A 111 8.87 14.13 13.38
C GLN A 111 8.53 13.37 14.68
N PRO A 112 8.77 13.91 15.91
CA PRO A 112 8.39 13.16 17.11
C PRO A 112 6.89 12.95 17.28
N THR A 113 6.05 13.80 16.67
CA THR A 113 4.59 13.63 16.68
C THR A 113 4.16 12.52 15.74
N LEU A 114 4.73 12.46 14.54
CA LEU A 114 4.49 11.38 13.57
C LEU A 114 5.00 10.03 14.11
N SER A 115 6.19 10.00 14.71
CA SER A 115 6.72 8.79 15.33
C SER A 115 5.81 8.25 16.43
N ARG A 116 5.30 9.12 17.32
CA ARG A 116 4.32 8.69 18.33
C ARG A 116 3.01 8.21 17.73
N PHE A 117 2.56 8.84 16.65
CA PHE A 117 1.36 8.44 15.92
C PHE A 117 1.51 7.03 15.32
N GLU A 118 2.59 6.76 14.59
CA GLU A 118 2.83 5.44 13.97
C GLU A 118 3.04 4.35 15.02
N ASN A 119 3.80 4.63 16.08
CA ASN A 119 4.04 3.68 17.17
C ASN A 119 2.82 3.43 18.09
N ALA A 120 1.77 4.23 17.99
CA ALA A 120 0.56 4.04 18.77
C ALA A 120 -0.44 3.07 18.12
N VAL A 121 -0.20 2.68 16.86
CA VAL A 121 -1.10 1.77 16.13
C VAL A 121 -1.10 0.39 16.79
N THR A 122 -2.29 -0.11 17.07
CA THR A 122 -2.51 -1.39 17.75
C THR A 122 -2.68 -2.54 16.74
N ALA A 123 -2.47 -3.78 17.20
CA ALA A 123 -2.73 -4.96 16.35
C ALA A 123 -4.19 -5.03 15.84
N GLY A 124 -5.15 -4.56 16.66
CA GLY A 124 -6.56 -4.49 16.23
C GLY A 124 -6.78 -3.47 15.10
N GLU A 125 -6.04 -2.37 15.08
CA GLU A 125 -6.06 -1.39 14.00
C GLU A 125 -5.41 -1.92 12.73
N LEU A 126 -4.30 -2.63 12.84
CA LEU A 126 -3.68 -3.31 11.71
C LEU A 126 -4.64 -4.28 11.04
N LEU A 127 -5.36 -5.10 11.81
CA LEU A 127 -6.38 -6.00 11.27
C LEU A 127 -7.54 -5.25 10.57
N ARG A 128 -7.92 -4.06 11.07
CA ARG A 128 -8.91 -3.21 10.38
C ARG A 128 -8.36 -2.64 9.08
N LEU A 129 -7.07 -2.23 9.05
CA LEU A 129 -6.42 -1.74 7.84
C LEU A 129 -6.27 -2.82 6.76
N GLU A 130 -5.95 -4.06 7.15
CA GLU A 130 -5.96 -5.20 6.22
C GLU A 130 -7.36 -5.43 5.64
N ALA A 131 -8.40 -5.40 6.49
CA ALA A 131 -9.78 -5.53 6.02
C ALA A 131 -10.17 -4.35 5.12
N TRP A 132 -9.79 -3.14 5.47
CA TRP A 132 -10.00 -1.94 4.66
C TRP A 132 -9.36 -2.07 3.27
N SER A 133 -8.13 -2.59 3.17
CA SER A 133 -7.45 -2.81 1.88
C SER A 133 -8.30 -3.71 0.96
N LEU A 134 -8.84 -4.80 1.49
CA LEU A 134 -9.70 -5.72 0.73
C LEU A 134 -11.04 -5.05 0.32
N GLU A 135 -11.61 -4.17 1.15
CA GLU A 135 -12.80 -3.41 0.78
C GLU A 135 -12.51 -2.37 -0.32
N GLU A 136 -11.35 -1.70 -0.27
CA GLU A 136 -10.94 -0.79 -1.35
C GLU A 136 -10.70 -1.55 -2.66
N PHE A 137 -10.09 -2.73 -2.59
CA PHE A 137 -9.97 -3.61 -3.74
C PHE A 137 -11.34 -3.97 -4.34
N ILE A 138 -12.30 -4.38 -3.53
CA ILE A 138 -13.66 -4.70 -3.98
C ILE A 138 -14.32 -3.48 -4.66
N ARG A 139 -14.12 -2.28 -4.11
CA ARG A 139 -14.64 -1.02 -4.67
C ARG A 139 -13.99 -0.60 -5.99
N SER A 140 -12.82 -1.15 -6.32
CA SER A 140 -12.14 -0.86 -7.58
C SER A 140 -12.85 -1.46 -8.82
N PHE A 141 -13.87 -2.27 -8.61
CA PHE A 141 -14.66 -2.88 -9.68
C PHE A 141 -16.02 -2.18 -9.83
N ASP A 142 -16.27 -1.62 -11.00
CA ASP A 142 -17.57 -1.02 -11.33
C ASP A 142 -18.70 -2.07 -11.46
N GLN A 143 -18.34 -3.31 -11.80
CA GLN A 143 -19.26 -4.43 -11.95
C GLN A 143 -18.65 -5.69 -11.32
N PRO A 144 -19.48 -6.62 -10.81
CA PRO A 144 -18.99 -7.92 -10.33
C PRO A 144 -18.18 -8.66 -11.38
N PRO A 145 -16.93 -9.02 -11.11
CA PRO A 145 -16.11 -9.78 -12.04
C PRO A 145 -16.63 -11.23 -12.14
N HIS A 146 -16.55 -11.82 -13.34
CA HIS A 146 -16.83 -13.25 -13.53
C HIS A 146 -15.71 -14.12 -12.95
N SER A 147 -14.47 -13.68 -13.11
CA SER A 147 -13.30 -14.36 -12.58
C SER A 147 -12.27 -13.34 -12.09
N LEU A 148 -11.47 -13.74 -11.10
CA LEU A 148 -10.35 -12.98 -10.58
C LEU A 148 -9.09 -13.84 -10.58
N THR A 149 -7.99 -13.27 -11.03
CA THR A 149 -6.66 -13.86 -10.91
C THR A 149 -5.85 -13.03 -9.91
N LEU A 150 -5.54 -13.63 -8.77
CA LEU A 150 -4.77 -13.02 -7.68
C LEU A 150 -3.31 -13.47 -7.78
N ASP A 151 -2.41 -12.53 -7.96
CA ASP A 151 -0.98 -12.78 -7.92
C ASP A 151 -0.46 -12.57 -6.51
N ILE A 152 0.17 -13.58 -5.95
CA ILE A 152 0.74 -13.55 -4.61
C ILE A 152 2.25 -13.60 -4.73
N ASP A 153 2.91 -12.58 -4.21
CA ASP A 153 4.36 -12.47 -4.23
C ASP A 153 4.91 -12.02 -2.88
N LEU A 154 6.17 -12.33 -2.64
CA LEU A 154 6.91 -11.94 -1.45
C LEU A 154 8.16 -11.16 -1.89
N PHE A 155 8.28 -9.92 -1.43
CA PHE A 155 9.45 -9.11 -1.69
C PHE A 155 10.09 -8.60 -0.41
N ASP A 156 11.37 -8.26 -0.49
CA ASP A 156 12.13 -7.69 0.60
C ASP A 156 11.88 -6.19 0.74
N ASP A 157 11.82 -5.73 1.98
CA ASP A 157 11.71 -4.32 2.34
C ASP A 157 12.90 -3.96 3.26
N PRO A 158 13.99 -3.42 2.67
CA PRO A 158 15.18 -3.08 3.43
C PRO A 158 14.90 -2.07 4.53
N THR A 159 15.41 -2.33 5.73
CA THR A 159 15.20 -1.46 6.87
C THR A 159 16.47 -0.68 7.23
N HIS A 160 16.27 0.55 7.68
CA HIS A 160 17.33 1.41 8.17
C HIS A 160 17.15 1.65 9.68
N GLY A 161 18.19 1.33 10.45
CA GLY A 161 18.16 1.44 11.91
C GLY A 161 17.61 0.20 12.63
N GLU A 162 17.41 0.34 13.95
CA GLU A 162 16.97 -0.76 14.83
C GLU A 162 15.44 -0.78 14.96
N GLN A 163 14.77 -1.44 14.04
CA GLN A 163 13.32 -1.61 14.06
C GLN A 163 12.95 -2.99 14.64
N GLN A 164 11.76 -3.09 15.26
CA GLN A 164 11.27 -4.37 15.78
C GLN A 164 10.99 -5.35 14.64
N LEU A 165 11.34 -6.63 14.82
CA LEU A 165 11.12 -7.72 13.86
C LEU A 165 11.85 -7.57 12.53
N THR A 166 12.74 -6.60 12.40
CA THR A 166 13.73 -6.60 11.32
C THR A 166 14.78 -7.65 11.65
N PHE A 167 15.08 -8.50 10.69
CA PHE A 167 16.10 -9.55 10.83
C PHE A 167 17.04 -9.53 9.64
N PHE A 168 18.30 -9.93 9.91
CA PHE A 168 19.28 -10.11 8.86
C PHE A 168 18.89 -11.29 7.96
N HIS A 169 18.78 -11.02 6.66
CA HIS A 169 18.46 -12.03 5.66
C HIS A 169 19.70 -12.39 4.83
N GLY A 170 20.26 -13.59 5.05
CA GLY A 170 21.54 -13.99 4.46
C GLY A 170 21.55 -14.10 2.93
N HIS A 171 20.42 -14.20 2.26
CA HIS A 171 20.34 -14.21 0.80
C HIS A 171 20.48 -12.79 0.22
N TYR A 172 19.88 -11.79 0.87
CA TYR A 172 19.90 -10.39 0.44
C TYR A 172 21.05 -9.59 1.09
N ASP A 173 21.74 -10.16 2.08
CA ASP A 173 22.84 -9.54 2.83
C ASP A 173 22.43 -8.19 3.48
N GLN A 174 21.23 -8.15 4.03
CA GLN A 174 20.67 -6.93 4.63
C GLN A 174 19.69 -7.22 5.77
N TYR A 175 19.44 -6.20 6.63
CA TYR A 175 18.30 -6.20 7.54
C TYR A 175 17.07 -5.75 6.83
N GLN A 176 15.95 -6.46 7.00
CA GLN A 176 14.74 -6.20 6.23
C GLN A 176 13.48 -6.70 6.94
N TYR A 177 12.33 -6.26 6.43
CA TYR A 177 11.06 -6.99 6.51
C TYR A 177 10.84 -7.80 5.23
N GLN A 178 9.81 -8.62 5.25
CA GLN A 178 9.24 -9.25 4.06
C GLN A 178 7.82 -8.72 3.89
N VAL A 179 7.45 -8.37 2.68
CA VAL A 179 6.10 -7.93 2.35
C VAL A 179 5.48 -8.95 1.40
N ARG A 180 4.42 -9.62 1.86
CA ARG A 180 3.59 -10.42 0.98
C ARG A 180 2.49 -9.55 0.40
N LEU A 181 2.44 -9.44 -0.91
CA LEU A 181 1.47 -8.65 -1.62
C LEU A 181 0.57 -9.56 -2.45
N VAL A 182 -0.74 -9.34 -2.34
CA VAL A 182 -1.73 -9.92 -3.23
C VAL A 182 -2.24 -8.84 -4.15
N THR A 183 -2.05 -9.03 -5.44
CA THR A 183 -2.50 -8.12 -6.50
C THR A 183 -3.47 -8.82 -7.43
N CYS A 184 -4.25 -8.06 -8.19
CA CYS A 184 -5.21 -8.59 -9.14
C CYS A 184 -4.75 -8.33 -10.58
N ALA A 185 -4.64 -9.39 -11.38
CA ALA A 185 -4.16 -9.30 -12.76
C ALA A 185 -5.13 -8.56 -13.69
N GLU A 186 -6.42 -8.51 -13.36
CA GLU A 186 -7.44 -7.88 -14.20
C GLU A 186 -7.43 -6.36 -14.16
N ASN A 187 -6.95 -5.76 -13.06
CA ASN A 187 -6.97 -4.29 -12.88
C ASN A 187 -5.72 -3.72 -12.19
N ASP A 188 -4.70 -4.54 -11.96
CA ASP A 188 -3.44 -4.18 -11.29
C ASP A 188 -3.62 -3.61 -9.86
N ALA A 189 -4.80 -3.81 -9.27
CA ALA A 189 -5.08 -3.31 -7.93
C ALA A 189 -4.45 -4.20 -6.85
N ILE A 190 -4.00 -3.57 -5.77
CA ILE A 190 -3.59 -4.27 -4.55
C ILE A 190 -4.83 -4.74 -3.81
N ALA A 191 -4.94 -6.05 -3.60
CA ALA A 191 -6.03 -6.65 -2.85
C ALA A 191 -5.70 -6.78 -1.36
N PHE A 192 -4.49 -7.23 -1.03
CA PHE A 192 -4.16 -7.56 0.36
C PHE A 192 -2.64 -7.49 0.61
N PRO A 193 -2.14 -6.48 1.33
CA PRO A 193 -0.75 -6.38 1.76
C PRO A 193 -0.57 -7.01 3.15
N VAL A 194 0.52 -7.74 3.38
CA VAL A 194 0.88 -8.29 4.70
C VAL A 194 2.35 -8.04 4.99
N LEU A 195 2.64 -7.36 6.09
CA LEU A 195 4.01 -7.18 6.57
C LEU A 195 4.41 -8.40 7.43
N LEU A 196 5.53 -9.00 7.10
CA LEU A 196 6.10 -10.16 7.78
C LEU A 196 7.50 -9.82 8.33
N HIS A 197 7.96 -10.59 9.31
CA HIS A 197 9.33 -10.41 9.83
C HIS A 197 10.39 -10.76 8.77
N GLY A 198 11.58 -10.18 8.88
CA GLY A 198 12.62 -10.21 7.85
C GLY A 198 13.12 -11.57 7.39
N THR A 199 12.92 -12.64 8.16
CA THR A 199 13.27 -14.02 7.79
C THR A 199 12.06 -14.91 7.53
N ALA A 200 10.88 -14.32 7.34
CA ALA A 200 9.67 -15.06 6.99
C ALA A 200 9.82 -15.75 5.64
N ASN A 201 9.28 -16.95 5.53
CA ASN A 201 9.12 -17.60 4.22
C ASN A 201 7.77 -17.24 3.59
N ALA A 202 7.65 -17.40 2.28
CA ALA A 202 6.46 -17.04 1.51
C ALA A 202 5.16 -17.68 2.05
N ARG A 203 5.25 -18.87 2.64
CA ARG A 203 4.08 -19.65 3.11
C ARG A 203 3.59 -19.23 4.49
N LEU A 204 4.36 -18.45 5.26
CA LEU A 204 3.99 -18.08 6.62
C LEU A 204 2.63 -17.36 6.62
N GLY A 205 1.58 -18.04 7.10
CA GLY A 205 0.23 -17.48 7.20
C GLY A 205 -0.52 -17.29 5.87
N VAL A 206 -0.01 -17.82 4.72
CA VAL A 206 -0.64 -17.60 3.41
C VAL A 206 -2.05 -18.21 3.33
N MET A 207 -2.26 -19.39 3.91
CA MET A 207 -3.58 -20.04 3.83
C MET A 207 -4.67 -19.34 4.65
N PRO A 208 -4.44 -18.91 5.91
CA PRO A 208 -5.39 -18.04 6.61
C PRO A 208 -5.73 -16.75 5.86
N ASP A 209 -4.74 -16.12 5.23
CA ASP A 209 -4.98 -14.89 4.47
C ASP A 209 -5.79 -15.17 3.20
N LEU A 210 -5.45 -16.22 2.45
CA LEU A 210 -6.20 -16.63 1.26
C LEU A 210 -7.64 -17.00 1.61
N GLU A 211 -7.85 -17.76 2.69
CA GLU A 211 -9.19 -18.08 3.21
C GLU A 211 -10.01 -16.83 3.52
N ARG A 212 -9.40 -15.83 4.16
CA ARG A 212 -10.04 -14.56 4.48
C ARG A 212 -10.44 -13.79 3.21
N ILE A 213 -9.53 -13.73 2.24
CA ILE A 213 -9.77 -13.08 0.94
C ILE A 213 -10.92 -13.80 0.20
N VAL A 214 -10.82 -15.10 0.01
CA VAL A 214 -11.82 -15.90 -0.72
C VAL A 214 -13.20 -15.79 -0.09
N ARG A 215 -13.30 -15.93 1.22
CA ARG A 215 -14.57 -15.78 1.96
C ARG A 215 -15.18 -14.40 1.76
N ARG A 216 -14.37 -13.35 1.80
CA ARG A 216 -14.87 -11.99 1.63
C ARG A 216 -15.32 -11.71 0.20
N LEU A 217 -14.53 -12.14 -0.79
CA LEU A 217 -14.88 -11.99 -2.20
C LEU A 217 -16.17 -12.73 -2.55
N ARG A 218 -16.33 -13.97 -2.10
CA ARG A 218 -17.56 -14.75 -2.33
C ARG A 218 -18.77 -14.22 -1.56
N ALA A 219 -18.57 -13.54 -0.45
CA ALA A 219 -19.67 -12.86 0.23
C ALA A 219 -20.24 -11.68 -0.55
N VAL A 220 -19.43 -11.04 -1.42
CA VAL A 220 -19.85 -9.94 -2.30
C VAL A 220 -20.24 -10.45 -3.69
N TRP A 221 -19.47 -11.38 -4.20
CA TRP A 221 -19.63 -11.97 -5.55
C TRP A 221 -19.72 -13.49 -5.43
N PRO A 222 -20.92 -14.06 -5.14
CA PRO A 222 -21.08 -15.48 -4.84
C PRO A 222 -20.61 -16.44 -5.93
N ASP A 223 -20.71 -16.01 -7.18
CA ASP A 223 -20.41 -16.84 -8.36
C ASP A 223 -19.02 -16.56 -8.96
N VAL A 224 -18.18 -15.76 -8.28
CA VAL A 224 -16.86 -15.41 -8.79
C VAL A 224 -15.94 -16.63 -8.82
N VAL A 225 -15.32 -16.89 -9.95
CA VAL A 225 -14.24 -17.87 -10.08
C VAL A 225 -12.94 -17.21 -9.62
N ILE A 226 -12.34 -17.76 -8.58
CA ILE A 226 -11.09 -17.24 -8.02
C ILE A 226 -9.95 -18.16 -8.43
N ARG A 227 -8.92 -17.57 -9.01
CA ARG A 227 -7.66 -18.20 -9.35
C ARG A 227 -6.55 -17.42 -8.65
N TRP A 228 -5.53 -18.11 -8.16
CA TRP A 228 -4.34 -17.44 -7.70
C TRP A 228 -3.07 -18.02 -8.29
N ARG A 229 -2.02 -17.19 -8.37
CA ARG A 229 -0.72 -17.56 -8.88
C ARG A 229 0.35 -17.19 -7.86
N GLY A 230 1.33 -18.06 -7.73
CA GLY A 230 2.49 -17.82 -6.87
C GLY A 230 3.74 -18.48 -7.44
N ASP A 231 4.88 -18.03 -7.00
CA ASP A 231 6.16 -18.62 -7.35
C ASP A 231 6.41 -19.96 -6.62
N CYS A 232 7.58 -20.56 -6.80
CA CYS A 232 7.95 -21.82 -6.17
C CYS A 232 8.09 -21.74 -4.63
N GLY A 233 8.19 -20.56 -4.06
CA GLY A 233 8.19 -20.32 -2.62
C GLY A 233 6.89 -20.76 -1.94
N PHE A 234 5.78 -20.77 -2.68
CA PHE A 234 4.46 -21.24 -2.21
C PHE A 234 4.22 -22.73 -2.45
N GLY A 235 5.11 -23.40 -3.16
CA GLY A 235 4.97 -24.81 -3.53
C GLY A 235 5.08 -25.77 -2.35
N ALA A 236 3.95 -26.11 -1.69
CA ALA A 236 3.89 -27.04 -0.59
C ALA A 236 2.54 -27.76 -0.49
N PRO A 237 2.51 -28.99 0.04
CA PRO A 237 1.27 -29.77 0.15
C PRO A 237 0.14 -29.04 0.86
N GLU A 238 0.43 -28.36 1.98
CA GLU A 238 -0.55 -27.62 2.76
C GLU A 238 -1.19 -26.46 1.96
N VAL A 239 -0.45 -25.90 1.00
CA VAL A 239 -0.96 -24.83 0.13
C VAL A 239 -1.87 -25.39 -0.96
N TYR A 240 -1.51 -26.53 -1.54
CA TYR A 240 -2.33 -27.20 -2.55
C TYR A 240 -3.65 -27.70 -1.93
N GLU A 241 -3.58 -28.48 -0.84
CA GLU A 241 -4.73 -29.00 -0.12
C GLU A 241 -5.66 -27.88 0.37
N GLY A 242 -5.07 -26.79 0.88
CA GLY A 242 -5.82 -25.61 1.33
C GLY A 242 -6.54 -24.93 0.16
N SER A 243 -5.89 -24.77 -0.98
CA SER A 243 -6.49 -24.17 -2.18
C SER A 243 -7.64 -25.04 -2.72
N GLU A 244 -7.46 -26.35 -2.77
CA GLU A 244 -8.50 -27.30 -3.17
C GLU A 244 -9.69 -27.28 -2.19
N SER A 245 -9.44 -27.19 -0.88
CA SER A 245 -10.49 -27.10 0.14
C SER A 245 -11.31 -25.79 0.05
N LEU A 246 -10.71 -24.73 -0.46
CA LEU A 246 -11.37 -23.45 -0.73
C LEU A 246 -12.04 -23.39 -2.10
N ASP A 247 -11.96 -24.44 -2.92
CA ASP A 247 -12.47 -24.46 -4.28
C ASP A 247 -11.96 -23.26 -5.10
N VAL A 248 -10.65 -23.04 -5.07
CA VAL A 248 -9.96 -22.02 -5.88
C VAL A 248 -9.00 -22.70 -6.86
N GLU A 249 -8.93 -22.18 -8.07
CA GLU A 249 -7.94 -22.59 -9.05
C GLU A 249 -6.57 -21.99 -8.66
N TYR A 250 -5.49 -22.71 -8.92
CA TYR A 250 -4.15 -22.19 -8.62
C TYR A 250 -3.11 -22.56 -9.66
N THR A 251 -2.11 -21.70 -9.81
CA THR A 251 -0.90 -21.95 -10.59
C THR A 251 0.30 -21.58 -9.73
N ILE A 252 1.05 -22.59 -9.30
CA ILE A 252 2.21 -22.40 -8.41
C ILE A 252 3.45 -22.92 -9.11
N GLY A 253 4.50 -22.11 -9.10
CA GLY A 253 5.81 -22.51 -9.60
C GLY A 253 6.33 -23.73 -8.86
N LEU A 254 6.95 -24.65 -9.59
CA LEU A 254 7.65 -25.80 -8.99
C LEU A 254 9.15 -25.55 -9.00
N ALA A 255 9.78 -25.64 -7.81
CA ALA A 255 11.23 -25.57 -7.73
C ALA A 255 11.84 -26.74 -8.51
N MET A 256 12.67 -26.42 -9.49
CA MET A 256 13.36 -27.41 -10.32
C MET A 256 14.31 -28.25 -9.44
N ASN A 257 14.14 -29.54 -9.49
CA ASN A 257 15.06 -30.49 -8.87
C ASN A 257 15.60 -31.50 -9.92
N PRO A 258 16.66 -32.26 -9.65
CA PRO A 258 17.28 -33.18 -10.62
C PRO A 258 16.29 -34.19 -11.24
N VAL A 259 15.33 -34.67 -10.46
CA VAL A 259 14.32 -35.63 -10.93
C VAL A 259 13.33 -34.96 -11.89
N LEU A 260 12.83 -33.78 -11.53
CA LEU A 260 11.94 -33.00 -12.41
C LEU A 260 12.66 -32.61 -13.70
N LYS A 261 13.93 -32.18 -13.61
CA LYS A 261 14.73 -31.85 -14.79
C LYS A 261 14.85 -33.05 -15.73
N GLN A 262 15.21 -34.22 -15.21
CA GLN A 262 15.34 -35.44 -16.00
C GLN A 262 14.00 -35.83 -16.66
N ASN A 263 12.88 -35.74 -15.93
CA ASN A 263 11.56 -36.14 -16.43
C ASN A 263 10.97 -35.14 -17.43
N SER A 264 11.41 -33.87 -17.40
CA SER A 264 10.90 -32.80 -18.29
C SER A 264 11.76 -32.58 -19.53
N GLU A 265 12.96 -33.18 -19.62
CA GLU A 265 13.88 -32.96 -20.74
C GLU A 265 13.25 -33.27 -22.11
N GLU A 266 12.47 -34.32 -22.21
CA GLU A 266 11.77 -34.65 -23.46
C GLU A 266 10.67 -33.66 -23.84
N THR A 267 9.99 -33.09 -22.85
CA THR A 267 8.90 -32.12 -23.05
C THR A 267 9.42 -30.72 -23.35
N LEU A 268 10.58 -30.33 -22.79
CA LEU A 268 11.21 -29.03 -23.00
C LEU A 268 11.91 -28.90 -24.36
N GLN A 269 12.07 -30.01 -25.12
CA GLN A 269 12.64 -30.04 -26.48
C GLN A 269 11.59 -29.89 -27.58
N LEU A 270 10.33 -29.83 -27.21
CA LEU A 270 9.18 -29.59 -28.11
C LEU A 270 8.80 -28.09 -28.13
#